data_5917694d035fdd3199365dbb24344eef
#
_entry.id   5917694d035fdd3199365dbb24344eef
#
_cell.length_a   1.000
_cell.length_b   1.000
_cell.length_c   1.000
_cell.angle_alpha   90.00
_cell.angle_beta   90.00
_cell.angle_gamma   90.00
#
_symmetry.space_group_name_H-M   'P 1'
#
loop_
_entity.id
_entity.type
_entity.pdbx_description
1 polymer ?
#
loop_
_entity_poly.entity_id
_entity_poly.type
_entity_poly.pdbx_seq_one_letter_code
_entity_poly.pdbx_strand_id
1 'polypeptide(L)' 'MIQLNGEPFNEKELKEACILGLIQYHEIAEQHIAVEKNGKIVPGEKYSTETLADGDRVEIIHFVGGG' A
#
# COMPACT_ATOMS: atom_id res chain seq x y z
N MET A 1 1.54 12.40 -6.11
CA MET A 1 2.75 11.68 -5.65
C MET A 1 2.56 11.26 -4.22
N ILE A 2 2.79 10.02 -3.91
CA ILE A 2 2.79 9.52 -2.53
C ILE A 2 4.22 9.15 -2.15
N GLN A 3 4.44 8.89 -0.85
CA GLN A 3 5.69 8.32 -0.35
C GLN A 3 5.43 6.85 -0.07
N LEU A 4 6.12 5.97 -0.77
CA LEU A 4 5.99 4.54 -0.58
C LEU A 4 7.28 4.02 0.00
N ASN A 5 7.23 3.59 1.25
CA ASN A 5 8.41 3.12 1.99
C ASN A 5 9.55 4.15 1.89
N GLY A 6 9.20 5.43 2.02
CA GLY A 6 10.17 6.51 2.01
C GLY A 6 10.58 7.01 0.63
N GLU A 7 10.05 6.43 -0.44
CA GLU A 7 10.41 6.85 -1.79
C GLU A 7 9.18 7.36 -2.54
N PRO A 8 9.36 8.34 -3.41
CA PRO A 8 8.21 8.88 -4.14
C PRO A 8 7.67 7.87 -5.15
N PHE A 9 6.36 7.77 -5.23
CA PHE A 9 5.69 6.94 -6.21
C PHE A 9 4.48 7.70 -6.74
N ASN A 10 4.27 7.63 -8.04
CA ASN A 10 3.15 8.33 -8.67
C ASN A 10 1.90 7.45 -8.66
N GLU A 11 0.98 7.76 -7.78
CA GLU A 11 -0.25 6.98 -7.63
C GLU A 11 -1.12 7.01 -8.88
N LYS A 12 -0.89 7.97 -9.76
CA LYS A 12 -1.64 8.06 -11.01
C LYS A 12 -1.29 6.97 -12.00
N GLU A 13 -0.20 6.24 -11.76
CA GLU A 13 0.15 5.09 -12.58
C GLU A 13 -0.69 3.86 -12.27
N LEU A 14 -1.43 3.89 -11.17
CA LEU A 14 -2.25 2.77 -10.77
C LEU A 14 -3.56 2.78 -11.54
N LYS A 15 -4.09 1.61 -11.88
CA LYS A 15 -5.42 1.52 -12.46
C LYS A 15 -6.45 2.05 -11.50
N GLU A 16 -6.30 1.69 -10.23
CA GLU A 16 -7.14 2.22 -9.17
C GLU A 16 -6.24 2.77 -8.08
N ALA A 17 -6.46 4.02 -7.71
CA ALA A 17 -5.64 4.70 -6.71
C ALA A 17 -6.09 4.30 -5.31
N CYS A 18 -5.82 3.06 -4.94
CA CYS A 18 -6.15 2.51 -3.63
C CYS A 18 -5.04 1.56 -3.21
N ILE A 19 -5.08 1.14 -1.94
CA ILE A 19 -4.05 0.24 -1.41
C ILE A 19 -3.99 -1.05 -2.21
N LEU A 20 -5.14 -1.64 -2.54
CA LEU A 20 -5.15 -2.87 -3.33
C LEU A 20 -4.50 -2.67 -4.70
N GLY A 21 -4.80 -1.55 -5.35
CA GLY A 21 -4.18 -1.23 -6.63
C GLY A 21 -2.67 -1.14 -6.54
N LEU A 22 -2.18 -0.56 -5.45
CA LEU A 22 -0.75 -0.45 -5.22
C LEU A 22 -0.10 -1.83 -5.03
N ILE A 23 -0.76 -2.68 -4.25
CA ILE A 23 -0.29 -4.05 -4.01
C ILE A 23 -0.24 -4.83 -5.31
N GLN A 24 -1.28 -4.72 -6.14
CA GLN A 24 -1.34 -5.42 -7.42
C GLN A 24 -0.29 -4.93 -8.39
N TYR A 25 -0.06 -3.62 -8.41
CA TYR A 25 0.94 -3.04 -9.30
C TYR A 25 2.33 -3.61 -9.01
N HIS A 26 2.64 -3.83 -7.73
CA HIS A 26 3.94 -4.33 -7.32
C HIS A 26 3.97 -5.85 -7.20
N GLU A 27 2.87 -6.53 -7.52
CA GLU A 27 2.79 -7.99 -7.49
C GLU A 27 3.16 -8.56 -6.12
N ILE A 28 2.59 -7.97 -5.09
CA ILE A 28 2.87 -8.36 -3.71
C ILE A 28 1.78 -9.31 -3.22
N ALA A 29 2.18 -10.33 -2.45
CA ALA A 29 1.22 -11.25 -1.85
C ALA A 29 0.61 -10.62 -0.59
N GLU A 30 -0.70 -10.41 -0.59
CA GLU A 30 -1.40 -9.72 0.49
C GLU A 30 -1.26 -10.41 1.85
N GLN A 31 -1.16 -11.73 1.84
CA GLN A 31 -1.17 -12.49 3.08
C GLN A 31 0.12 -12.32 3.90
N HIS A 32 1.13 -11.72 3.31
CA HIS A 32 2.44 -11.65 3.96
C HIS A 32 2.87 -10.23 4.24
N ILE A 33 1.92 -9.29 4.26
CA ILE A 33 2.26 -7.89 4.48
C ILE A 33 1.34 -7.24 5.49
N ALA A 34 1.83 -6.16 6.05
CA ALA A 34 1.01 -5.19 6.77
C ALA A 34 1.18 -3.86 6.07
N VAL A 35 0.13 -3.07 6.03
CA VAL A 35 0.16 -1.77 5.36
C VAL A 35 -0.22 -0.69 6.35
N GLU A 36 0.54 0.40 6.33
CA GLU A 36 0.20 1.60 7.08
C GLU A 36 0.01 2.75 6.11
N LYS A 37 -0.96 3.59 6.39
CA LYS A 37 -1.18 4.81 5.63
C LYS A 37 -1.24 5.96 6.62
N ASN A 38 -0.31 6.88 6.46
CA ASN A 38 -0.19 8.05 7.35
C ASN A 38 -0.12 7.65 8.82
N GLY A 39 0.62 6.59 9.10
CA GLY A 39 0.85 6.14 10.46
C GLY A 39 -0.23 5.24 11.04
N LYS A 40 -1.25 4.90 10.26
CA LYS A 40 -2.33 4.04 10.73
C LYS A 40 -2.37 2.74 9.96
N ILE A 41 -2.59 1.65 10.66
CA ILE A 41 -2.72 0.33 10.04
C ILE A 41 -3.98 0.30 9.18
N VAL A 42 -3.84 -0.22 7.97
CA VAL A 42 -4.98 -0.44 7.08
C VAL A 42 -5.31 -1.93 7.11
N PRO A 43 -6.48 -2.30 7.62
CA PRO A 43 -6.88 -3.71 7.63
C PRO A 43 -6.99 -4.25 6.20
N GLY A 44 -6.68 -5.54 6.02
CA GLY A 44 -6.73 -6.15 4.70
C GLY A 44 -8.07 -6.03 4.01
N GLU A 45 -9.14 -6.11 4.77
CA GLU A 45 -10.49 -5.99 4.21
C GLU A 45 -10.78 -4.60 3.65
N LYS A 46 -9.93 -3.61 3.97
CA LYS A 46 -10.11 -2.25 3.47
C LYS A 46 -9.15 -1.88 2.35
N TYR A 47 -8.33 -2.82 1.89
CA TYR A 47 -7.37 -2.52 0.84
C TYR A 47 -8.02 -2.00 -0.44
N SER A 48 -9.20 -2.52 -0.77
CA SER A 48 -9.88 -2.09 -2.00
C SER A 48 -10.61 -0.77 -1.86
N THR A 49 -10.89 -0.34 -0.64
CA THR A 49 -11.62 0.90 -0.39
C THR A 49 -10.76 2.04 0.14
N GLU A 50 -9.56 1.72 0.61
CA GLU A 50 -8.67 2.75 1.15
C GLU A 50 -7.96 3.45 0.01
N THR A 51 -8.36 4.68 -0.27
CA THR A 51 -7.86 5.43 -1.42
C THR A 51 -6.50 6.07 -1.14
N LEU A 52 -5.79 6.37 -2.21
CA LEU A 52 -4.50 7.05 -2.16
C LEU A 52 -4.64 8.44 -2.76
N ALA A 53 -4.13 9.43 -2.06
CA ALA A 53 -4.19 10.81 -2.51
C ALA A 53 -2.81 11.44 -2.44
N ASP A 54 -2.63 12.49 -3.18
CA ASP A 54 -1.36 13.23 -3.19
C ASP A 54 -0.95 13.58 -1.77
N GLY A 55 0.30 13.29 -1.44
CA GLY A 55 0.85 13.58 -0.13
C GLY A 55 0.74 12.46 0.89
N ASP A 56 0.02 11.39 0.57
CA ASP A 56 -0.09 10.26 1.50
C ASP A 56 1.25 9.56 1.68
N ARG A 57 1.47 9.04 2.88
CA ARG A 57 2.62 8.18 3.17
C ARG A 57 2.11 6.78 3.40
N VAL A 58 2.66 5.84 2.65
CA VAL A 58 2.28 4.44 2.72
C VAL A 58 3.52 3.62 3.03
N GLU A 59 3.39 2.70 3.97
CA GLU A 59 4.45 1.76 4.27
C GLU A 59 3.92 0.36 4.16
N ILE A 60 4.63 -0.47 3.39
CA ILE A 60 4.30 -1.88 3.24
C ILE A 60 5.39 -2.66 3.93
N ILE A 61 5.01 -3.42 4.93
CA ILE A 61 5.93 -4.19 5.74
C ILE A 61 5.74 -5.66 5.41
N HIS A 62 6.82 -6.32 5.01
CA HIS A 62 6.78 -7.73 4.68
C HIS A 62 7.13 -8.54 5.92
N PHE A 63 6.33 -9.55 6.20
CA PHE A 63 6.64 -10.49 7.27
C PHE A 63 7.57 -11.56 6.73
N VAL A 64 8.67 -11.75 7.43
CA VAL A 64 9.66 -12.73 7.03
C VAL A 64 9.44 -14.01 7.82
N GLY A 65 9.70 -15.12 7.17
CA GLY A 65 9.66 -16.33 7.87
C GLY A 65 8.34 -16.91 7.76
N GLY A 66 7.63 -16.99 7.90
CA GLY A 66 6.53 -17.72 7.74
C GLY A 66 6.57 -18.86 8.44
N GLY A 67 6.40 -19.03 8.98
CA GLY A 67 6.19 -20.20 9.64
C GLY A 67 4.89 -20.67 9.43
#